data_103ee47e1ce39786b388cbe85e6a596d
#
_entry.id   103ee47e1ce39786b388cbe85e6a596d
#
_cell.length_a   1.000
_cell.length_b   1.000
_cell.length_c   1.000
_cell.angle_alpha   90.00
_cell.angle_beta   90.00
_cell.angle_gamma   90.00
#
_symmetry.space_group_name_H-M   'P 1'
#
loop_
_entity.id
_entity.type
_entity.pdbx_description
1 polymer ?
#
loop_
_entity_poly.entity_id
_entity_poly.type
_entity_poly.pdbx_seq_one_letter_code
_entity_poly.pdbx_strand_id
1 'polypeptide(L)'
;MDNELFEQRKRMIYDFICDELYVPMKLKELAILMQVPKRDRAELTRVMDALVEDGKVELTKKGKYIKSEKKYETGVFTSHPKGFGFVTIEGMDEDIFIPAEQVNGAMHMDTVQLVISPTTGGKRREGTITKILSHGMNEVVGTYEDNKTFGFVVPDNPKIAKDIFIPKERSMGAVTGHKVIVAITDYGKDGKKPEGKVTEIIGHINDPGVDIMSLVKAYNIPVEFSPKIMRQVENVSNEVSEADMAGRLDLRDWQMVTIDGEDAKDLDDAVSLTKEGDLYRLGVHIADVSNYVQEHSALDVEAEDRGTSVYLVDRVIPMLPHKLSNGICSLNAGENRLALSCIMKIDEKGNVIDHTIAETVIKVDRRMSYTLSLIHI
;
A
#
# COMPACT_ATOMS: atom_id res chain seq x y z
N MET A 1 -23.34 -8.21 27.37
CA MET A 1 -22.56 -9.12 28.21
C MET A 1 -21.14 -8.68 28.14
N ASP A 2 -20.51 -8.46 29.25
CA ASP A 2 -19.23 -7.75 29.36
C ASP A 2 -18.13 -8.57 28.66
N ASN A 3 -17.56 -8.04 27.57
CA ASN A 3 -16.51 -8.71 26.78
C ASN A 3 -15.28 -8.99 27.65
N GLU A 4 -15.04 -8.13 28.63
CA GLU A 4 -13.93 -8.24 29.58
C GLU A 4 -14.10 -9.46 30.52
N LEU A 5 -15.32 -9.71 31.00
CA LEU A 5 -15.62 -10.86 31.82
C LEU A 5 -15.49 -12.19 31.07
N PHE A 6 -15.86 -12.20 29.78
CA PHE A 6 -15.69 -13.36 28.90
C PHE A 6 -14.22 -13.71 28.70
N GLU A 7 -13.39 -12.71 28.38
CA GLU A 7 -11.95 -12.89 28.20
C GLU A 7 -11.25 -13.28 29.51
N GLN A 8 -11.68 -12.76 30.63
CA GLN A 8 -11.16 -13.17 31.94
C GLN A 8 -11.45 -14.66 32.23
N ARG A 9 -12.68 -15.12 31.96
CA ARG A 9 -13.05 -16.52 32.11
C ARG A 9 -12.28 -17.44 31.16
N LYS A 10 -12.09 -17.00 29.91
CA LYS A 10 -11.33 -17.70 28.91
C LYS A 10 -9.86 -17.89 29.34
N ARG A 11 -9.24 -16.85 29.90
CA ARG A 11 -7.89 -16.94 30.45
C ARG A 11 -7.81 -17.90 31.62
N MET A 12 -8.72 -17.80 32.58
CA MET A 12 -8.74 -18.66 33.74
C MET A 12 -8.86 -20.16 33.38
N ILE A 13 -9.75 -20.49 32.44
CA ILE A 13 -9.93 -21.88 31.99
C ILE A 13 -8.71 -22.39 31.22
N TYR A 14 -8.10 -21.51 30.43
CA TYR A 14 -6.88 -21.86 29.69
C TYR A 14 -5.72 -22.13 30.63
N ASP A 15 -5.51 -21.28 31.64
CA ASP A 15 -4.47 -21.47 32.68
C ASP A 15 -4.67 -22.79 33.43
N PHE A 16 -5.92 -23.13 33.74
CA PHE A 16 -6.25 -24.42 34.40
C PHE A 16 -5.91 -25.60 33.47
N ILE A 17 -6.18 -25.53 32.16
CA ILE A 17 -5.84 -26.61 31.21
C ILE A 17 -4.32 -26.71 30.98
N CYS A 18 -3.59 -25.62 31.19
CA CYS A 18 -2.13 -25.58 31.09
C CYS A 18 -1.40 -26.07 32.32
N ASP A 19 -2.09 -26.31 33.44
CA ASP A 19 -1.49 -26.78 34.68
C ASP A 19 -0.91 -28.20 34.50
N GLU A 20 0.25 -28.46 35.12
CA GLU A 20 0.96 -29.74 35.04
C GLU A 20 0.16 -30.92 35.59
N LEU A 21 -0.76 -30.64 36.53
CA LEU A 21 -1.63 -31.64 37.16
C LEU A 21 -2.95 -31.85 36.39
N TYR A 22 -3.16 -31.11 35.31
CA TYR A 22 -4.36 -31.25 34.51
C TYR A 22 -4.44 -32.60 33.80
N VAL A 23 -5.54 -33.32 34.03
CA VAL A 23 -5.84 -34.57 33.35
C VAL A 23 -6.90 -34.30 32.26
N PRO A 24 -6.72 -34.75 30.98
CA PRO A 24 -7.69 -34.54 29.94
C PRO A 24 -9.11 -34.96 30.31
N MET A 25 -10.06 -34.01 30.26
CA MET A 25 -11.46 -34.15 30.72
C MET A 25 -12.45 -33.82 29.59
N LYS A 26 -13.67 -34.39 29.69
CA LYS A 26 -14.82 -33.96 28.90
C LYS A 26 -15.44 -32.71 29.51
N LEU A 27 -16.22 -31.96 28.69
CA LEU A 27 -16.89 -30.72 29.11
C LEU A 27 -17.70 -30.90 30.41
N LYS A 28 -18.41 -32.06 30.56
CA LYS A 28 -19.20 -32.37 31.76
C LYS A 28 -18.32 -32.55 32.99
N GLU A 29 -17.16 -33.17 32.85
CA GLU A 29 -16.19 -33.39 33.92
C GLU A 29 -15.56 -32.07 34.35
N LEU A 30 -15.21 -31.24 33.40
CA LEU A 30 -14.68 -29.89 33.60
C LEU A 30 -15.68 -29.00 34.35
N ALA A 31 -16.97 -29.03 33.93
CA ALA A 31 -18.03 -28.29 34.59
C ALA A 31 -18.25 -28.71 36.07
N ILE A 32 -18.07 -30.00 36.36
CA ILE A 32 -18.18 -30.51 37.75
C ILE A 32 -16.98 -30.06 38.57
N LEU A 33 -15.77 -30.21 38.05
CA LEU A 33 -14.54 -29.87 38.76
C LEU A 33 -14.46 -28.37 39.03
N MET A 34 -14.85 -27.53 38.08
CA MET A 34 -14.88 -26.07 38.23
C MET A 34 -16.15 -25.58 38.96
N GLN A 35 -17.02 -26.48 39.44
CA GLN A 35 -18.26 -26.18 40.16
C GLN A 35 -19.21 -25.24 39.38
N VAL A 36 -19.24 -25.35 38.06
CA VAL A 36 -20.07 -24.49 37.19
C VAL A 36 -21.54 -24.87 37.33
N PRO A 37 -22.44 -23.96 37.81
CA PRO A 37 -23.87 -24.20 37.93
C PRO A 37 -24.50 -24.62 36.61
N LYS A 38 -25.59 -25.41 36.66
CA LYS A 38 -26.28 -25.87 35.45
C LYS A 38 -26.69 -24.73 34.50
N ARG A 39 -27.11 -23.58 35.06
CA ARG A 39 -27.50 -22.39 34.29
C ARG A 39 -26.35 -21.76 33.48
N ASP A 40 -25.11 -21.93 33.96
CA ASP A 40 -23.93 -21.27 33.39
C ASP A 40 -23.12 -22.22 32.44
N ARG A 41 -23.57 -23.47 32.28
CA ARG A 41 -22.88 -24.47 31.42
C ARG A 41 -22.85 -24.12 29.95
N ALA A 42 -23.87 -23.40 29.47
CA ALA A 42 -23.88 -22.89 28.08
C ALA A 42 -22.74 -21.87 27.85
N GLU A 43 -22.43 -21.08 28.85
CA GLU A 43 -21.32 -20.15 28.79
C GLU A 43 -19.97 -20.86 28.84
N LEU A 44 -19.80 -21.87 29.69
CA LEU A 44 -18.61 -22.70 29.67
C LEU A 44 -18.39 -23.34 28.30
N THR A 45 -19.45 -23.82 27.64
CA THR A 45 -19.37 -24.36 26.28
C THR A 45 -18.82 -23.30 25.31
N ARG A 46 -19.39 -22.08 25.36
CA ARG A 46 -18.94 -20.98 24.49
C ARG A 46 -17.47 -20.61 24.73
N VAL A 47 -17.03 -20.62 25.98
CA VAL A 47 -15.62 -20.34 26.33
C VAL A 47 -14.71 -21.44 25.79
N MET A 48 -15.11 -22.72 25.95
CA MET A 48 -14.34 -23.85 25.44
C MET A 48 -14.27 -23.87 23.91
N ASP A 49 -15.40 -23.59 23.25
CA ASP A 49 -15.45 -23.47 21.79
C ASP A 49 -14.52 -22.34 21.29
N ALA A 50 -14.53 -21.19 21.98
CA ALA A 50 -13.62 -20.10 21.67
C ALA A 50 -12.13 -20.45 21.88
N LEU A 51 -11.81 -21.23 22.95
CA LEU A 51 -10.44 -21.70 23.18
C LEU A 51 -9.99 -22.71 22.12
N VAL A 52 -10.92 -23.52 21.61
CA VAL A 52 -10.66 -24.44 20.49
C VAL A 52 -10.51 -23.67 19.18
N GLU A 53 -11.36 -22.68 18.93
CA GLU A 53 -11.25 -21.78 17.77
C GLU A 53 -9.95 -20.98 17.77
N ASP A 54 -9.49 -20.52 18.94
CA ASP A 54 -8.20 -19.83 19.09
C ASP A 54 -7.00 -20.78 18.96
N GLY A 55 -7.25 -22.08 18.86
CA GLY A 55 -6.22 -23.10 18.77
C GLY A 55 -5.41 -23.33 20.05
N LYS A 56 -5.85 -22.77 21.18
CA LYS A 56 -5.20 -22.92 22.48
C LYS A 56 -5.47 -24.27 23.13
N VAL A 57 -6.61 -24.85 22.81
CA VAL A 57 -7.09 -26.14 23.34
C VAL A 57 -7.51 -27.03 22.17
N GLU A 58 -7.25 -28.31 22.26
CA GLU A 58 -7.70 -29.33 21.29
C GLU A 58 -8.71 -30.28 21.88
N LEU A 59 -9.68 -30.69 21.05
CA LEU A 59 -10.63 -31.74 21.40
C LEU A 59 -10.15 -33.07 20.83
N THR A 60 -9.81 -34.01 21.69
CA THR A 60 -9.38 -35.36 21.28
C THR A 60 -10.53 -36.15 20.65
N LYS A 61 -10.22 -37.23 19.88
CA LYS A 61 -11.23 -38.15 19.32
C LYS A 61 -12.17 -38.74 20.37
N LYS A 62 -11.79 -38.75 21.67
CA LYS A 62 -12.60 -39.22 22.80
C LYS A 62 -13.44 -38.10 23.44
N GLY A 63 -13.45 -36.91 22.84
CA GLY A 63 -14.19 -35.74 23.36
C GLY A 63 -13.61 -35.12 24.62
N LYS A 64 -12.30 -35.25 24.84
CA LYS A 64 -11.60 -34.66 25.99
C LYS A 64 -10.80 -33.46 25.52
N TYR A 65 -10.76 -32.39 26.32
CA TYR A 65 -9.97 -31.20 26.07
C TYR A 65 -8.54 -31.37 26.56
N ILE A 66 -7.58 -30.94 25.74
CA ILE A 66 -6.15 -30.94 26.05
C ILE A 66 -5.56 -29.62 25.64
N LYS A 67 -4.45 -29.20 26.26
CA LYS A 67 -3.63 -28.09 25.78
C LYS A 67 -3.15 -28.41 24.37
N SER A 68 -3.29 -27.44 23.47
CA SER A 68 -2.75 -27.58 22.13
C SER A 68 -1.21 -27.48 22.16
N GLU A 69 -0.54 -28.43 21.56
CA GLU A 69 0.92 -28.37 21.36
C GLU A 69 1.28 -27.64 20.04
N LYS A 70 0.27 -27.31 19.24
CA LYS A 70 0.48 -26.59 17.98
C LYS A 70 0.87 -25.16 18.25
N LYS A 71 2.00 -24.74 17.71
CA LYS A 71 2.36 -23.33 17.65
C LYS A 71 1.62 -22.70 16.48
N TYR A 72 0.71 -21.78 16.80
CA TYR A 72 0.03 -20.96 15.83
C TYR A 72 0.85 -19.70 15.56
N GLU A 73 1.08 -19.43 14.30
CA GLU A 73 1.73 -18.22 13.83
C GLU A 73 0.73 -17.38 13.05
N THR A 74 0.98 -16.08 12.95
CA THR A 74 0.16 -15.14 12.17
C THR A 74 1.03 -14.49 11.12
N GLY A 75 0.49 -14.38 9.89
CA GLY A 75 1.21 -13.73 8.80
C GLY A 75 0.28 -13.35 7.65
N VAL A 76 0.85 -12.73 6.63
CA VAL A 76 0.14 -12.30 5.43
C VAL A 76 0.29 -13.34 4.33
N PHE A 77 -0.84 -13.82 3.80
CA PHE A 77 -0.87 -14.81 2.75
C PHE A 77 -0.74 -14.19 1.35
N THR A 78 0.25 -14.61 0.61
CA THR A 78 0.44 -14.29 -0.80
C THR A 78 0.12 -15.52 -1.64
N SER A 79 -0.98 -15.46 -2.40
CA SER A 79 -1.41 -16.56 -3.27
C SER A 79 -0.61 -16.60 -4.57
N HIS A 80 -0.59 -17.77 -5.20
CA HIS A 80 -0.01 -18.03 -6.50
C HIS A 80 -1.09 -18.49 -7.48
N PRO A 81 -1.02 -18.16 -8.80
CA PRO A 81 -2.03 -18.56 -9.80
C PRO A 81 -2.32 -20.06 -9.87
N LYS A 82 -1.37 -20.90 -9.47
CA LYS A 82 -1.54 -22.38 -9.41
C LYS A 82 -2.27 -22.87 -8.16
N GLY A 83 -2.80 -21.99 -7.32
CA GLY A 83 -3.61 -22.30 -6.14
C GLY A 83 -2.86 -22.49 -4.83
N PHE A 84 -1.56 -22.68 -4.83
CA PHE A 84 -0.72 -22.64 -3.63
C PHE A 84 -0.36 -21.19 -3.24
N GLY A 85 0.33 -20.99 -2.13
CA GLY A 85 0.83 -19.66 -1.77
C GLY A 85 1.91 -19.70 -0.71
N PHE A 86 2.18 -18.54 -0.14
CA PHE A 86 3.21 -18.30 0.87
C PHE A 86 2.64 -17.42 1.97
N VAL A 87 3.05 -17.67 3.21
CA VAL A 87 2.75 -16.76 4.32
C VAL A 87 4.04 -16.14 4.80
N THR A 88 4.09 -14.81 4.73
CA THR A 88 5.15 -13.99 5.31
C THR A 88 4.81 -13.71 6.77
N ILE A 89 5.70 -14.09 7.68
CA ILE A 89 5.55 -13.91 9.14
C ILE A 89 6.58 -12.88 9.58
N GLU A 90 6.15 -11.88 10.32
CA GLU A 90 7.03 -10.83 10.86
C GLU A 90 8.11 -11.44 11.75
N GLY A 91 9.38 -11.09 11.51
CA GLY A 91 10.53 -11.62 12.24
C GLY A 91 11.03 -13.00 11.78
N MET A 92 10.48 -13.55 10.69
CA MET A 92 11.03 -14.74 10.02
C MET A 92 11.69 -14.37 8.69
N ASP A 93 12.88 -14.90 8.43
CA ASP A 93 13.64 -14.63 7.19
C ASP A 93 13.07 -15.36 5.97
N GLU A 94 12.28 -16.42 6.17
CA GLU A 94 11.75 -17.25 5.09
C GLU A 94 10.22 -17.36 5.15
N ASP A 95 9.57 -17.21 4.00
CA ASP A 95 8.14 -17.44 3.84
C ASP A 95 7.77 -18.91 4.03
N ILE A 96 6.62 -19.16 4.63
CA ILE A 96 6.06 -20.50 4.82
C ILE A 96 5.26 -20.89 3.59
N PHE A 97 5.62 -22.01 2.96
CA PHE A 97 4.88 -22.55 1.82
C PHE A 97 3.55 -23.15 2.26
N ILE A 98 2.46 -22.80 1.56
CA ILE A 98 1.11 -23.31 1.80
C ILE A 98 0.66 -24.10 0.57
N PRO A 99 0.57 -25.44 0.62
CA PRO A 99 0.02 -26.25 -0.46
C PRO A 99 -1.43 -25.86 -0.79
N ALA A 100 -1.86 -26.06 -2.03
CA ALA A 100 -3.19 -25.65 -2.50
C ALA A 100 -4.35 -26.18 -1.64
N GLU A 101 -4.24 -27.43 -1.19
CA GLU A 101 -5.22 -28.09 -0.32
C GLU A 101 -5.22 -27.56 1.13
N GLN A 102 -4.21 -26.77 1.51
CA GLN A 102 -4.01 -26.24 2.86
C GLN A 102 -4.32 -24.73 2.94
N VAL A 103 -4.72 -24.11 1.83
CA VAL A 103 -5.04 -22.67 1.76
C VAL A 103 -6.35 -22.33 2.50
N ASN A 104 -7.27 -23.29 2.60
CA ASN A 104 -8.52 -23.19 3.38
C ASN A 104 -9.35 -21.92 3.09
N GLY A 105 -9.41 -21.52 1.81
CA GLY A 105 -10.23 -20.40 1.35
C GLY A 105 -9.59 -19.02 1.50
N ALA A 106 -8.37 -18.90 2.02
CA ALA A 106 -7.68 -17.63 2.09
C ALA A 106 -7.44 -17.04 0.70
N MET A 107 -7.60 -15.74 0.59
CA MET A 107 -7.35 -14.96 -0.61
C MET A 107 -6.02 -14.18 -0.50
N HIS A 108 -5.56 -13.67 -1.62
CA HIS A 108 -4.35 -12.87 -1.68
C HIS A 108 -4.41 -11.70 -0.68
N MET A 109 -3.30 -11.46 0.05
CA MET A 109 -3.14 -10.45 1.09
C MET A 109 -3.97 -10.65 2.38
N ASP A 110 -4.64 -11.80 2.55
CA ASP A 110 -5.33 -12.08 3.80
C ASP A 110 -4.33 -12.23 4.95
N THR A 111 -4.67 -11.66 6.11
CA THR A 111 -3.98 -11.97 7.35
C THR A 111 -4.54 -13.28 7.90
N VAL A 112 -3.67 -14.26 8.06
CA VAL A 112 -4.07 -15.63 8.40
C VAL A 112 -3.35 -16.14 9.63
N GLN A 113 -4.02 -17.04 10.33
CA GLN A 113 -3.41 -17.90 11.34
C GLN A 113 -3.07 -19.24 10.70
N LEU A 114 -1.87 -19.73 10.95
CA LEU A 114 -1.39 -20.99 10.39
C LEU A 114 -0.67 -21.84 11.44
N VAL A 115 -0.56 -23.13 11.16
CA VAL A 115 0.30 -24.07 11.87
C VAL A 115 1.42 -24.49 10.93
N ILE A 116 2.67 -24.38 11.41
CA ILE A 116 3.85 -24.80 10.65
C ILE A 116 4.08 -26.29 10.92
N SER A 117 4.20 -27.08 9.86
CA SER A 117 4.51 -28.50 9.94
C SER A 117 5.97 -28.72 10.36
N PRO A 118 6.25 -29.76 11.17
CA PRO A 118 7.63 -30.11 11.53
C PRO A 118 8.46 -30.41 10.27
N THR A 119 9.59 -29.73 10.12
CA THR A 119 10.49 -29.92 8.97
C THR A 119 11.32 -31.18 9.18
N THR A 120 11.22 -32.15 8.29
CA THR A 120 12.11 -33.32 8.25
C THR A 120 13.08 -33.16 7.08
N GLY A 121 14.39 -33.11 7.38
CA GLY A 121 15.44 -33.32 6.38
C GLY A 121 15.74 -32.15 5.43
N GLY A 122 15.77 -30.90 5.91
CA GLY A 122 16.25 -29.73 5.12
C GLY A 122 15.30 -29.31 3.99
N LYS A 123 14.06 -29.73 4.02
CA LYS A 123 13.01 -29.29 3.09
C LYS A 123 12.46 -27.92 3.52
N ARG A 124 11.92 -27.21 2.55
CA ARG A 124 11.18 -25.94 2.76
C ARG A 124 10.11 -26.13 3.84
N ARG A 125 9.95 -25.10 4.70
CA ARG A 125 8.90 -25.10 5.73
C ARG A 125 7.53 -25.05 5.08
N GLU A 126 6.65 -25.97 5.45
CA GLU A 126 5.27 -26.03 5.00
C GLU A 126 4.32 -25.68 6.14
N GLY A 127 3.18 -25.08 5.80
CA GLY A 127 2.16 -24.70 6.78
C GLY A 127 0.74 -25.00 6.28
N THR A 128 -0.18 -25.00 7.24
CA THR A 128 -1.64 -25.11 6.98
C THR A 128 -2.32 -23.87 7.55
N ILE A 129 -3.07 -23.15 6.72
CA ILE A 129 -3.90 -22.04 7.21
C ILE A 129 -5.05 -22.63 8.01
N THR A 130 -5.20 -22.18 9.25
CA THR A 130 -6.25 -22.65 10.17
C THR A 130 -7.40 -21.65 10.30
N LYS A 131 -7.12 -20.37 10.11
CA LYS A 131 -8.12 -19.29 10.23
C LYS A 131 -7.73 -18.09 9.40
N ILE A 132 -8.70 -17.44 8.77
CA ILE A 132 -8.56 -16.11 8.18
C ILE A 132 -8.92 -15.11 9.28
N LEU A 133 -7.98 -14.23 9.63
CA LEU A 133 -8.16 -13.22 10.69
C LEU A 133 -8.77 -11.95 10.13
N SER A 134 -8.30 -11.51 8.97
CA SER A 134 -8.85 -10.38 8.22
C SER A 134 -8.57 -10.55 6.73
N HIS A 135 -9.48 -10.03 5.92
CA HIS A 135 -9.27 -9.97 4.48
C HIS A 135 -8.46 -8.73 4.11
N GLY A 136 -7.42 -8.92 3.30
CA GLY A 136 -6.53 -7.83 2.87
C GLY A 136 -7.03 -7.09 1.63
N MET A 137 -8.00 -7.66 0.90
CA MET A 137 -8.56 -7.08 -0.31
C MET A 137 -10.08 -7.02 -0.20
N ASN A 138 -10.63 -5.82 -0.24
CA ASN A 138 -12.08 -5.58 -0.23
C ASN A 138 -12.63 -5.29 -1.62
N GLU A 139 -11.76 -4.85 -2.55
CA GLU A 139 -12.11 -4.51 -3.92
C GLU A 139 -11.16 -5.19 -4.90
N VAL A 140 -11.67 -5.51 -6.08
CA VAL A 140 -10.95 -6.17 -7.15
C VAL A 140 -11.28 -5.51 -8.48
N VAL A 141 -10.25 -5.22 -9.27
CA VAL A 141 -10.40 -4.81 -10.67
C VAL A 141 -10.39 -6.05 -11.57
N GLY A 142 -11.27 -6.10 -12.53
CA GLY A 142 -11.35 -7.22 -13.46
C GLY A 142 -12.27 -6.98 -14.65
N THR A 143 -12.39 -7.99 -15.48
CA THR A 143 -13.23 -7.95 -16.68
C THR A 143 -14.57 -8.66 -16.41
N TYR A 144 -15.67 -7.95 -16.64
CA TYR A 144 -17.02 -8.49 -16.47
C TYR A 144 -17.43 -9.37 -17.66
N GLU A 145 -18.00 -10.52 -17.36
CA GLU A 145 -18.59 -11.46 -18.31
C GLU A 145 -20.06 -11.68 -17.96
N ASP A 146 -20.96 -11.34 -18.87
CA ASP A 146 -22.41 -11.47 -18.67
C ASP A 146 -22.89 -12.89 -19.04
N ASN A 147 -23.73 -13.47 -18.21
CA ASN A 147 -24.38 -14.77 -18.43
C ASN A 147 -25.89 -14.65 -18.14
N LYS A 148 -26.61 -13.89 -18.97
CA LYS A 148 -28.07 -13.65 -18.96
C LYS A 148 -28.72 -13.40 -17.57
N THR A 149 -28.55 -14.29 -16.61
CA THR A 149 -29.17 -14.23 -15.26
C THR A 149 -28.20 -13.80 -14.16
N PHE A 150 -26.90 -13.83 -14.41
CA PHE A 150 -25.83 -13.41 -13.51
C PHE A 150 -24.60 -13.03 -14.35
N GLY A 151 -23.56 -12.57 -13.70
CA GLY A 151 -22.26 -12.37 -14.34
C GLY A 151 -21.13 -12.87 -13.49
N PHE A 152 -19.94 -12.84 -14.07
CA PHE A 152 -18.67 -13.06 -13.36
C PHE A 152 -17.73 -11.91 -13.66
N VAL A 153 -16.85 -11.65 -12.71
CA VAL A 153 -15.67 -10.81 -12.96
C VAL A 153 -14.44 -11.69 -12.88
N VAL A 154 -13.68 -11.70 -13.98
CA VAL A 154 -12.36 -12.32 -14.06
C VAL A 154 -11.36 -11.28 -13.56
N PRO A 155 -10.71 -11.51 -12.39
CA PRO A 155 -9.75 -10.57 -11.84
C PRO A 155 -8.54 -10.31 -12.76
N ASP A 156 -8.09 -9.08 -12.86
CA ASP A 156 -6.86 -8.74 -13.60
C ASP A 156 -5.60 -9.19 -12.87
N ASN A 157 -5.65 -9.26 -11.55
CA ASN A 157 -4.56 -9.77 -10.74
C ASN A 157 -4.54 -11.31 -10.80
N PRO A 158 -3.54 -11.94 -11.45
CA PRO A 158 -3.47 -13.40 -11.58
C PRO A 158 -3.30 -14.12 -10.23
N LYS A 159 -2.96 -13.42 -9.17
CA LYS A 159 -2.91 -13.97 -7.83
C LYS A 159 -4.30 -14.26 -7.25
N ILE A 160 -5.37 -13.70 -7.84
CA ILE A 160 -6.75 -13.99 -7.47
C ILE A 160 -7.24 -15.10 -8.40
N ALA A 161 -7.11 -16.35 -7.96
CA ALA A 161 -7.35 -17.54 -8.81
C ALA A 161 -8.84 -17.83 -9.09
N LYS A 162 -9.77 -17.16 -8.42
CA LYS A 162 -11.22 -17.40 -8.55
C LYS A 162 -11.93 -16.19 -9.15
N ASP A 163 -12.80 -16.45 -10.15
CA ASP A 163 -13.74 -15.45 -10.63
C ASP A 163 -14.72 -15.05 -9.52
N ILE A 164 -15.15 -13.80 -9.52
CA ILE A 164 -16.09 -13.26 -8.56
C ILE A 164 -17.49 -13.33 -9.17
N PHE A 165 -18.41 -14.01 -8.50
CA PHE A 165 -19.82 -14.11 -8.91
C PHE A 165 -20.52 -12.77 -8.67
N ILE A 166 -21.28 -12.29 -9.67
CA ILE A 166 -22.03 -11.02 -9.61
C ILE A 166 -23.52 -11.30 -9.89
N PRO A 167 -24.39 -11.17 -8.88
CA PRO A 167 -25.83 -11.16 -9.11
C PRO A 167 -26.23 -10.08 -10.13
N LYS A 168 -27.23 -10.35 -10.97
CA LYS A 168 -27.62 -9.42 -12.05
C LYS A 168 -27.98 -8.02 -11.53
N GLU A 169 -28.69 -7.96 -10.42
CA GLU A 169 -29.09 -6.72 -9.74
C GLU A 169 -27.91 -5.91 -9.16
N ARG A 170 -26.75 -6.55 -9.03
CA ARG A 170 -25.52 -5.92 -8.52
C ARG A 170 -24.46 -5.65 -9.60
N SER A 171 -24.83 -5.86 -10.87
CA SER A 171 -23.93 -5.66 -12.01
C SER A 171 -23.76 -4.20 -12.43
N MET A 172 -24.56 -3.29 -11.89
CA MET A 172 -24.56 -1.86 -12.28
C MET A 172 -24.78 -1.64 -13.80
N GLY A 173 -25.41 -2.63 -14.48
CA GLY A 173 -25.60 -2.58 -15.93
C GLY A 173 -24.33 -2.91 -16.76
N ALA A 174 -23.31 -3.47 -16.15
CA ALA A 174 -22.13 -3.92 -16.87
C ALA A 174 -22.48 -4.98 -17.92
N VAL A 175 -21.77 -4.93 -19.05
CA VAL A 175 -21.84 -5.89 -20.15
C VAL A 175 -20.50 -6.58 -20.35
N THR A 176 -20.50 -7.71 -21.04
CA THR A 176 -19.27 -8.45 -21.33
C THR A 176 -18.22 -7.55 -21.96
N GLY A 177 -16.99 -7.60 -21.42
CA GLY A 177 -15.85 -6.78 -21.84
C GLY A 177 -15.70 -5.46 -21.07
N HIS A 178 -16.63 -5.10 -20.16
CA HIS A 178 -16.40 -3.98 -19.27
C HIS A 178 -15.30 -4.30 -18.25
N LYS A 179 -14.35 -3.39 -18.10
CA LYS A 179 -13.45 -3.30 -16.94
C LYS A 179 -14.21 -2.67 -15.79
N VAL A 180 -14.22 -3.34 -14.65
CA VAL A 180 -15.03 -2.94 -13.50
C VAL A 180 -14.24 -3.04 -12.20
N ILE A 181 -14.64 -2.24 -11.22
CA ILE A 181 -14.26 -2.42 -9.82
C ILE A 181 -15.39 -3.16 -9.12
N VAL A 182 -15.03 -4.20 -8.37
CA VAL A 182 -15.96 -5.04 -7.63
C VAL A 182 -15.63 -5.00 -6.16
N ALA A 183 -16.57 -4.57 -5.33
CA ALA A 183 -16.50 -4.79 -3.88
C ALA A 183 -16.92 -6.23 -3.56
N ILE A 184 -16.06 -6.95 -2.83
CA ILE A 184 -16.34 -8.32 -2.39
C ILE A 184 -17.36 -8.26 -1.24
N THR A 185 -18.49 -8.95 -1.39
CA THR A 185 -19.55 -9.01 -0.38
C THR A 185 -19.57 -10.34 0.38
N ASP A 186 -19.06 -11.42 -0.24
CA ASP A 186 -18.85 -12.72 0.37
C ASP A 186 -17.58 -13.33 -0.22
N TYR A 187 -16.65 -13.75 0.62
CA TYR A 187 -15.37 -14.34 0.20
C TYR A 187 -15.45 -15.83 -0.18
N GLY A 188 -16.63 -16.44 -0.05
CA GLY A 188 -16.90 -17.83 -0.38
C GLY A 188 -16.27 -18.80 0.63
N LYS A 189 -17.12 -19.53 1.37
CA LYS A 189 -16.70 -20.63 2.26
C LYS A 189 -16.90 -21.96 1.58
N ASP A 190 -16.16 -22.99 2.02
CA ASP A 190 -16.35 -24.39 1.62
C ASP A 190 -16.28 -24.63 0.09
N GLY A 191 -15.35 -23.96 -0.59
CA GLY A 191 -15.13 -24.14 -2.02
C GLY A 191 -16.07 -23.32 -2.92
N LYS A 192 -16.98 -22.52 -2.38
CA LYS A 192 -17.81 -21.58 -3.15
C LYS A 192 -16.95 -20.47 -3.75
N LYS A 193 -17.39 -19.95 -4.90
CA LYS A 193 -16.79 -18.74 -5.48
C LYS A 193 -17.13 -17.52 -4.60
N PRO A 194 -16.23 -16.53 -4.52
CA PRO A 194 -16.56 -15.26 -3.88
C PRO A 194 -17.70 -14.55 -4.63
N GLU A 195 -18.51 -13.77 -3.91
CA GLU A 195 -19.58 -12.95 -4.45
C GLU A 195 -19.24 -11.47 -4.27
N GLY A 196 -19.60 -10.65 -5.25
CA GLY A 196 -19.34 -9.23 -5.22
C GLY A 196 -20.45 -8.40 -5.84
N LYS A 197 -20.24 -7.10 -5.77
CA LYS A 197 -21.09 -6.11 -6.43
C LYS A 197 -20.18 -5.14 -7.22
N VAL A 198 -20.54 -4.81 -8.46
CA VAL A 198 -19.86 -3.77 -9.23
C VAL A 198 -20.09 -2.42 -8.54
N THR A 199 -19.02 -1.69 -8.27
CA THR A 199 -19.02 -0.36 -7.66
C THR A 199 -18.69 0.73 -8.67
N GLU A 200 -17.92 0.39 -9.72
CA GLU A 200 -17.54 1.33 -10.78
C GLU A 200 -17.38 0.57 -12.11
N ILE A 201 -17.80 1.15 -13.22
CA ILE A 201 -17.48 0.72 -14.58
C ILE A 201 -16.41 1.68 -15.11
N ILE A 202 -15.20 1.17 -15.33
CA ILE A 202 -14.06 1.98 -15.82
C ILE A 202 -14.25 2.29 -17.30
N GLY A 203 -14.72 1.33 -18.09
CA GLY A 203 -14.97 1.42 -19.52
C GLY A 203 -14.93 0.04 -20.18
N HIS A 204 -15.06 -0.01 -21.50
CA HIS A 204 -14.93 -1.28 -22.22
C HIS A 204 -13.45 -1.56 -22.54
N ILE A 205 -13.03 -2.83 -22.52
CA ILE A 205 -11.63 -3.25 -22.74
C ILE A 205 -11.03 -2.73 -24.07
N ASN A 206 -11.87 -2.40 -25.04
CA ASN A 206 -11.46 -1.84 -26.32
C ASN A 206 -11.43 -0.30 -26.35
N ASP A 207 -11.84 0.37 -25.27
CA ASP A 207 -11.82 1.82 -25.20
C ASP A 207 -10.40 2.32 -24.88
N PRO A 208 -9.93 3.39 -25.55
CA PRO A 208 -8.60 3.93 -25.33
C PRO A 208 -8.37 4.34 -23.86
N GLY A 209 -7.25 3.91 -23.27
CA GLY A 209 -6.83 4.28 -21.92
C GLY A 209 -7.51 3.53 -20.77
N VAL A 210 -8.45 2.63 -21.05
CA VAL A 210 -9.12 1.79 -20.02
C VAL A 210 -8.14 0.79 -19.42
N ASP A 211 -7.19 0.28 -20.18
CA ASP A 211 -6.10 -0.57 -19.72
C ASP A 211 -5.26 0.14 -18.63
N ILE A 212 -4.82 1.38 -18.92
CA ILE A 212 -4.05 2.21 -17.99
C ILE A 212 -4.88 2.55 -16.75
N MET A 213 -6.15 2.98 -16.93
CA MET A 213 -7.02 3.30 -15.81
C MET A 213 -7.32 2.08 -14.92
N SER A 214 -7.41 0.89 -15.52
CA SER A 214 -7.55 -0.36 -14.75
C SER A 214 -6.36 -0.62 -13.84
N LEU A 215 -5.13 -0.36 -14.32
CA LEU A 215 -3.92 -0.44 -13.50
C LEU A 215 -3.92 0.61 -12.37
N VAL A 216 -4.25 1.85 -12.70
CA VAL A 216 -4.35 2.95 -11.72
C VAL A 216 -5.31 2.57 -10.58
N LYS A 217 -6.48 2.05 -10.93
CA LYS A 217 -7.49 1.60 -9.95
C LYS A 217 -7.04 0.36 -9.17
N ALA A 218 -6.39 -0.60 -9.84
CA ALA A 218 -5.90 -1.83 -9.20
C ALA A 218 -4.81 -1.57 -8.15
N TYR A 219 -4.02 -0.51 -8.33
CA TYR A 219 -3.00 -0.07 -7.37
C TYR A 219 -3.48 1.03 -6.42
N ASN A 220 -4.79 1.39 -6.46
CA ASN A 220 -5.37 2.47 -5.64
C ASN A 220 -4.62 3.81 -5.76
N ILE A 221 -4.08 4.11 -6.95
CA ILE A 221 -3.37 5.37 -7.18
C ILE A 221 -4.39 6.52 -7.19
N PRO A 222 -4.25 7.52 -6.30
CA PRO A 222 -5.19 8.62 -6.22
C PRO A 222 -5.03 9.57 -7.41
N VAL A 223 -6.00 9.60 -8.31
CA VAL A 223 -5.96 10.43 -9.54
C VAL A 223 -6.29 11.89 -9.26
N GLU A 224 -7.27 12.13 -8.39
CA GLU A 224 -7.81 13.47 -8.13
C GLU A 224 -7.35 14.02 -6.78
N PHE A 225 -7.23 15.32 -6.70
CA PHE A 225 -7.03 16.04 -5.44
C PHE A 225 -8.39 16.47 -4.87
N SER A 226 -8.50 16.42 -3.55
CA SER A 226 -9.74 16.85 -2.89
C SER A 226 -10.05 18.34 -3.14
N PRO A 227 -11.33 18.76 -3.13
CA PRO A 227 -11.69 20.17 -3.27
C PRO A 227 -11.06 21.08 -2.21
N LYS A 228 -10.72 20.55 -1.04
CA LYS A 228 -10.02 21.30 0.02
C LYS A 228 -8.61 21.65 -0.40
N ILE A 229 -7.88 20.69 -0.99
CA ILE A 229 -6.52 20.85 -1.50
C ILE A 229 -6.52 21.82 -2.68
N MET A 230 -7.44 21.63 -3.64
CA MET A 230 -7.52 22.52 -4.80
C MET A 230 -7.76 23.99 -4.41
N ARG A 231 -8.61 24.25 -3.41
CA ARG A 231 -8.80 25.60 -2.87
C ARG A 231 -7.55 26.17 -2.20
N GLN A 232 -6.77 25.34 -1.49
CA GLN A 232 -5.49 25.79 -0.91
C GLN A 232 -4.52 26.21 -2.02
N VAL A 233 -4.41 25.41 -3.06
CA VAL A 233 -3.53 25.67 -4.22
C VAL A 233 -3.98 26.87 -5.03
N GLU A 234 -5.28 27.13 -5.17
CA GLU A 234 -5.81 28.32 -5.85
C GLU A 234 -5.31 29.62 -5.24
N ASN A 235 -5.08 29.65 -3.91
CA ASN A 235 -4.58 30.81 -3.19
C ASN A 235 -3.05 31.00 -3.33
N VAL A 236 -2.31 30.03 -3.86
CA VAL A 236 -0.87 30.19 -4.12
C VAL A 236 -0.68 31.09 -5.33
N SER A 237 0.20 32.10 -5.19
CA SER A 237 0.56 32.98 -6.30
C SER A 237 1.25 32.20 -7.44
N ASN A 238 1.09 32.67 -8.66
CA ASN A 238 1.83 32.13 -9.80
C ASN A 238 3.23 32.79 -9.97
N GLU A 239 3.51 33.84 -9.20
CA GLU A 239 4.74 34.60 -9.26
C GLU A 239 5.35 34.73 -7.86
N VAL A 240 6.68 34.77 -7.82
CA VAL A 240 7.43 35.00 -6.58
C VAL A 240 7.30 36.46 -6.18
N SER A 241 6.79 36.71 -5.00
CA SER A 241 6.64 38.08 -4.46
C SER A 241 7.96 38.61 -3.90
N GLU A 242 8.05 39.97 -3.74
CA GLU A 242 9.21 40.57 -3.08
C GLU A 242 9.33 40.14 -1.61
N ALA A 243 8.22 39.83 -0.97
CA ALA A 243 8.22 39.29 0.39
C ALA A 243 8.86 37.91 0.47
N ASP A 244 8.60 37.04 -0.53
CA ASP A 244 9.19 35.70 -0.61
C ASP A 244 10.70 35.76 -0.91
N MET A 245 11.16 36.80 -1.59
CA MET A 245 12.59 37.02 -1.89
C MET A 245 13.38 37.60 -0.72
N ALA A 246 12.70 38.19 0.27
CA ALA A 246 13.35 38.91 1.38
C ALA A 246 14.24 37.93 2.20
N GLY A 247 15.51 38.32 2.37
CA GLY A 247 16.49 37.51 3.13
C GLY A 247 17.14 36.36 2.37
N ARG A 248 16.71 36.09 1.14
CA ARG A 248 17.30 35.09 0.28
C ARG A 248 18.52 35.61 -0.49
N LEU A 249 19.47 34.76 -0.79
CA LEU A 249 20.60 35.09 -1.65
C LEU A 249 20.11 35.23 -3.10
N ASP A 250 20.35 36.41 -3.69
CA ASP A 250 19.95 36.67 -5.09
C ASP A 250 20.99 36.13 -6.07
N LEU A 251 20.61 35.14 -6.86
CA LEU A 251 21.43 34.49 -7.88
C LEU A 251 20.84 34.67 -9.29
N ARG A 252 19.90 35.58 -9.49
CA ARG A 252 19.20 35.78 -10.77
C ARG A 252 20.11 36.20 -11.90
N ASP A 253 21.27 36.77 -11.60
CA ASP A 253 22.28 37.16 -12.57
C ASP A 253 23.29 36.05 -12.91
N TRP A 254 23.16 34.88 -12.26
CA TRP A 254 24.00 33.74 -12.55
C TRP A 254 23.50 33.01 -13.79
N GLN A 255 24.45 32.57 -14.62
CA GLN A 255 24.14 31.75 -15.79
C GLN A 255 23.79 30.34 -15.34
N MET A 256 22.56 29.89 -15.60
CA MET A 256 22.07 28.58 -15.17
C MET A 256 21.09 27.95 -16.16
N VAL A 257 21.06 26.64 -16.16
CA VAL A 257 20.22 25.83 -17.04
C VAL A 257 19.54 24.70 -16.28
N THR A 258 18.39 24.26 -16.76
CA THR A 258 17.80 22.95 -16.42
C THR A 258 18.12 21.96 -17.55
N ILE A 259 18.24 20.65 -17.24
CA ILE A 259 18.56 19.60 -18.23
C ILE A 259 17.65 18.40 -17.96
N ASP A 260 16.59 18.25 -18.75
CA ASP A 260 15.52 17.27 -18.52
C ASP A 260 15.12 16.56 -19.82
N GLY A 261 14.13 15.67 -19.75
CA GLY A 261 13.45 15.13 -20.91
C GLY A 261 12.73 16.25 -21.69
N GLU A 262 12.54 16.07 -22.99
CA GLU A 262 11.91 17.10 -23.85
C GLU A 262 10.48 17.44 -23.39
N ASP A 263 9.73 16.45 -22.90
CA ASP A 263 8.34 16.59 -22.46
C ASP A 263 8.18 16.89 -20.97
N ALA A 264 9.28 16.97 -20.18
CA ALA A 264 9.22 17.27 -18.76
C ALA A 264 8.60 18.66 -18.53
N LYS A 265 7.75 18.79 -17.52
CA LYS A 265 7.10 20.05 -17.13
C LYS A 265 7.40 20.45 -15.69
N ASP A 266 7.81 19.50 -14.91
CA ASP A 266 8.20 19.55 -13.50
C ASP A 266 9.74 19.60 -13.42
N LEU A 267 10.29 20.81 -13.60
CA LEU A 267 11.74 21.04 -13.61
C LEU A 267 12.19 21.31 -12.16
N ASP A 268 12.66 20.28 -11.47
CA ASP A 268 12.94 20.34 -10.05
C ASP A 268 14.34 20.87 -9.73
N ASP A 269 15.31 20.73 -10.65
CA ASP A 269 16.69 21.13 -10.47
C ASP A 269 17.24 21.99 -11.61
N ALA A 270 18.14 22.90 -11.25
CA ALA A 270 18.94 23.68 -12.18
C ALA A 270 20.40 23.66 -11.75
N VAL A 271 21.28 23.83 -12.72
CA VAL A 271 22.72 23.87 -12.49
C VAL A 271 23.33 25.16 -13.02
N SER A 272 24.32 25.69 -12.30
CA SER A 272 25.18 26.79 -12.74
C SER A 272 26.65 26.38 -12.60
N LEU A 273 27.49 26.77 -13.55
CA LEU A 273 28.92 26.47 -13.52
C LEU A 273 29.73 27.68 -13.98
N THR A 274 30.72 28.05 -13.16
CA THR A 274 31.67 29.12 -13.51
C THR A 274 33.09 28.66 -13.14
N LYS A 275 34.06 28.91 -14.02
CA LYS A 275 35.48 28.68 -13.74
C LYS A 275 36.09 29.89 -13.03
N GLU A 276 36.68 29.70 -11.85
CA GLU A 276 37.34 30.73 -11.03
C GLU A 276 38.81 30.36 -10.80
N GLY A 277 39.70 30.78 -11.67
CA GLY A 277 41.11 30.35 -11.66
C GLY A 277 41.23 28.87 -11.90
N ASP A 278 41.81 28.13 -10.95
CA ASP A 278 41.98 26.68 -10.99
C ASP A 278 40.81 25.91 -10.36
N LEU A 279 39.76 26.61 -9.91
CA LEU A 279 38.57 26.02 -9.31
C LEU A 279 37.35 26.20 -10.21
N TYR A 280 36.39 25.31 -10.02
CA TYR A 280 35.04 25.43 -10.57
C TYR A 280 34.06 25.75 -9.45
N ARG A 281 33.23 26.77 -9.68
CA ARG A 281 32.07 27.04 -8.83
C ARG A 281 30.85 26.39 -9.47
N LEU A 282 30.41 25.28 -8.87
CA LEU A 282 29.21 24.55 -9.27
C LEU A 282 28.07 24.92 -8.32
N GLY A 283 26.96 25.41 -8.87
CA GLY A 283 25.68 25.56 -8.13
C GLY A 283 24.72 24.47 -8.54
N VAL A 284 24.10 23.83 -7.56
CA VAL A 284 22.96 22.93 -7.72
C VAL A 284 21.80 23.61 -7.00
N HIS A 285 20.72 23.87 -7.73
CA HIS A 285 19.59 24.65 -7.27
C HIS A 285 18.34 23.78 -7.35
N ILE A 286 17.75 23.45 -6.20
CA ILE A 286 16.52 22.66 -6.12
C ILE A 286 15.34 23.58 -5.82
N ALA A 287 14.23 23.41 -6.52
CA ALA A 287 13.01 24.18 -6.29
C ALA A 287 12.61 24.13 -4.80
N ASP A 288 12.41 25.31 -4.17
CA ASP A 288 12.00 25.41 -2.78
C ASP A 288 10.49 25.17 -2.64
N VAL A 289 10.10 23.91 -2.76
CA VAL A 289 8.71 23.46 -2.64
C VAL A 289 8.15 23.78 -1.25
N SER A 290 8.99 23.71 -0.22
CA SER A 290 8.60 23.92 1.18
C SER A 290 8.09 25.34 1.46
N ASN A 291 8.44 26.31 0.64
CA ASN A 291 7.87 27.65 0.71
C ASN A 291 6.36 27.68 0.43
N TYR A 292 5.87 26.75 -0.39
CA TYR A 292 4.48 26.69 -0.85
C TYR A 292 3.69 25.56 -0.18
N VAL A 293 4.35 24.47 0.18
CA VAL A 293 3.80 23.31 0.87
C VAL A 293 4.23 23.34 2.32
N GLN A 294 3.41 23.97 3.14
CA GLN A 294 3.73 24.16 4.56
C GLN A 294 3.49 22.87 5.35
N GLU A 295 4.38 22.57 6.28
CA GLU A 295 4.31 21.41 7.16
C GLU A 295 2.94 21.27 7.84
N HIS A 296 2.40 20.09 7.87
CA HIS A 296 1.08 19.74 8.42
C HIS A 296 -0.13 20.39 7.72
N SER A 297 0.07 21.04 6.59
CA SER A 297 -1.05 21.52 5.77
C SER A 297 -1.79 20.35 5.11
N ALA A 298 -3.02 20.58 4.62
CA ALA A 298 -3.74 19.54 3.91
C ALA A 298 -3.01 19.07 2.64
N LEU A 299 -2.25 19.96 2.02
CA LEU A 299 -1.45 19.67 0.84
C LEU A 299 -0.22 18.83 1.18
N ASP A 300 0.43 19.11 2.31
CA ASP A 300 1.56 18.33 2.82
C ASP A 300 1.16 16.90 3.17
N VAL A 301 0.06 16.73 3.90
CA VAL A 301 -0.49 15.41 4.24
C VAL A 301 -0.82 14.60 2.97
N GLU A 302 -1.45 15.22 1.97
CA GLU A 302 -1.75 14.57 0.69
C GLU A 302 -0.47 14.19 -0.07
N ALA A 303 0.54 15.06 -0.05
CA ALA A 303 1.83 14.79 -0.71
C ALA A 303 2.58 13.63 -0.03
N GLU A 304 2.52 13.56 1.31
CA GLU A 304 3.07 12.43 2.09
C GLU A 304 2.33 11.12 1.76
N ASP A 305 1.00 11.14 1.73
CA ASP A 305 0.18 9.98 1.40
C ASP A 305 0.44 9.47 -0.04
N ARG A 306 0.67 10.38 -1.00
CA ARG A 306 1.03 10.00 -2.38
C ARG A 306 2.47 9.49 -2.50
N GLY A 307 3.39 10.06 -1.74
CA GLY A 307 4.80 9.69 -1.65
C GLY A 307 5.64 10.00 -2.90
N THR A 308 5.04 10.02 -4.08
CA THR A 308 5.73 10.29 -5.37
C THR A 308 4.74 10.67 -6.47
N SER A 309 5.24 11.24 -7.57
CA SER A 309 4.51 11.30 -8.83
C SER A 309 4.59 9.96 -9.55
N VAL A 310 3.49 9.53 -10.19
CA VAL A 310 3.42 8.27 -10.94
C VAL A 310 3.40 8.57 -12.44
N TYR A 311 4.46 8.14 -13.13
CA TYR A 311 4.61 8.34 -14.57
C TYR A 311 4.08 7.12 -15.33
N LEU A 312 2.98 7.31 -16.06
CA LEU A 312 2.36 6.31 -16.92
C LEU A 312 2.74 6.58 -18.38
N VAL A 313 2.39 5.66 -19.27
CA VAL A 313 2.76 5.76 -20.70
C VAL A 313 2.15 7.00 -21.36
N ASP A 314 0.95 7.41 -20.96
CA ASP A 314 0.16 8.47 -21.61
C ASP A 314 -0.07 9.70 -20.71
N ARG A 315 0.25 9.61 -19.41
CA ARG A 315 -0.01 10.69 -18.44
C ARG A 315 0.86 10.57 -17.20
N VAL A 316 0.90 11.65 -16.43
CA VAL A 316 1.49 11.70 -15.10
C VAL A 316 0.38 11.94 -14.08
N ILE A 317 0.35 11.15 -13.01
CA ILE A 317 -0.45 11.41 -11.82
C ILE A 317 0.49 12.05 -10.81
N PRO A 318 0.42 13.38 -10.59
CA PRO A 318 1.44 14.08 -9.85
C PRO A 318 1.26 13.96 -8.34
N MET A 319 2.38 14.03 -7.60
CA MET A 319 2.39 14.12 -6.14
C MET A 319 1.78 15.44 -5.66
N LEU A 320 2.03 16.53 -6.38
CA LEU A 320 1.50 17.87 -6.11
C LEU A 320 0.63 18.34 -7.29
N PRO A 321 -0.43 19.13 -7.07
CA PRO A 321 -1.23 19.69 -8.16
C PRO A 321 -0.39 20.45 -9.18
N HIS A 322 -0.72 20.33 -10.46
CA HIS A 322 0.04 20.88 -11.59
C HIS A 322 0.32 22.38 -11.49
N LYS A 323 -0.53 23.16 -10.81
CA LYS A 323 -0.28 24.58 -10.55
C LYS A 323 1.01 24.80 -9.73
N LEU A 324 1.37 23.83 -8.87
CA LEU A 324 2.64 23.83 -8.14
C LEU A 324 3.73 23.13 -8.95
N SER A 325 3.55 21.84 -9.27
CA SER A 325 4.61 21.03 -9.87
C SER A 325 5.07 21.51 -11.24
N ASN A 326 4.17 22.01 -12.09
CA ASN A 326 4.51 22.54 -13.41
C ASN A 326 4.57 24.07 -13.44
N GLY A 327 4.13 24.74 -12.38
CA GLY A 327 4.02 26.19 -12.22
C GLY A 327 5.10 26.79 -11.35
N ILE A 328 4.69 27.27 -10.15
CA ILE A 328 5.56 28.08 -9.28
C ILE A 328 6.76 27.28 -8.73
N CYS A 329 6.64 25.96 -8.55
CA CYS A 329 7.73 25.09 -8.12
C CYS A 329 8.59 24.58 -9.28
N SER A 330 8.15 24.71 -10.53
CA SER A 330 8.98 24.35 -11.70
C SER A 330 9.95 25.45 -12.07
N LEU A 331 11.23 25.14 -12.25
CA LEU A 331 12.30 26.07 -12.54
C LEU A 331 12.28 26.52 -14.03
N ASN A 332 11.14 27.06 -14.44
CA ASN A 332 10.89 27.52 -15.79
C ASN A 332 11.84 28.65 -16.22
N ALA A 333 12.38 28.54 -17.44
CA ALA A 333 13.31 29.55 -17.95
C ALA A 333 12.67 30.94 -18.05
N GLY A 334 13.41 31.96 -17.66
CA GLY A 334 13.00 33.37 -17.72
C GLY A 334 12.14 33.83 -16.54
N GLU A 335 11.77 32.96 -15.62
CA GLU A 335 10.93 33.28 -14.48
C GLU A 335 11.71 33.28 -13.15
N ASN A 336 11.34 34.19 -12.23
CA ASN A 336 11.90 34.14 -10.88
C ASN A 336 11.38 32.93 -10.14
N ARG A 337 12.27 32.18 -9.48
CA ARG A 337 11.94 31.00 -8.69
C ARG A 337 12.70 31.01 -7.35
N LEU A 338 12.07 30.45 -6.34
CA LEU A 338 12.72 30.19 -5.07
C LEU A 338 13.41 28.84 -5.13
N ALA A 339 14.62 28.78 -4.62
CA ALA A 339 15.39 27.55 -4.59
C ALA A 339 16.17 27.40 -3.29
N LEU A 340 16.44 26.16 -2.91
CA LEU A 340 17.47 25.78 -1.97
C LEU A 340 18.71 25.41 -2.79
N SER A 341 19.79 26.15 -2.60
CA SER A 341 20.97 26.03 -3.45
C SER A 341 22.18 25.52 -2.66
N CYS A 342 22.88 24.56 -3.24
CA CYS A 342 24.21 24.15 -2.79
C CYS A 342 25.24 24.69 -3.78
N ILE A 343 26.09 25.61 -3.30
CA ILE A 343 27.14 26.26 -4.09
C ILE A 343 28.47 25.66 -3.66
N MET A 344 29.15 24.96 -4.54
CA MET A 344 30.36 24.20 -4.27
C MET A 344 31.55 24.80 -5.02
N LYS A 345 32.72 24.85 -4.36
CA LYS A 345 34.02 25.03 -5.01
C LYS A 345 34.68 23.68 -5.22
N ILE A 346 35.00 23.37 -6.48
CA ILE A 346 35.49 22.06 -6.88
C ILE A 346 36.85 22.23 -7.58
N ASP A 347 37.84 21.41 -7.22
CA ASP A 347 39.15 21.39 -7.88
C ASP A 347 39.10 20.63 -9.22
N GLU A 348 40.21 20.66 -9.99
CA GLU A 348 40.33 19.97 -11.28
C GLU A 348 40.23 18.41 -11.16
N LYS A 349 40.35 17.89 -9.94
CA LYS A 349 40.22 16.43 -9.66
C LYS A 349 38.82 16.03 -9.26
N GLY A 350 37.89 17.01 -9.16
CA GLY A 350 36.50 16.78 -8.74
C GLY A 350 36.31 16.75 -7.21
N ASN A 351 37.29 17.17 -6.41
CA ASN A 351 37.14 17.25 -4.96
C ASN A 351 36.42 18.53 -4.58
N VAL A 352 35.40 18.42 -3.73
CA VAL A 352 34.72 19.59 -3.13
C VAL A 352 35.62 20.18 -2.06
N ILE A 353 36.11 21.40 -2.28
CA ILE A 353 37.00 22.13 -1.37
C ILE A 353 36.21 22.90 -0.33
N ASP A 354 35.08 23.48 -0.74
CA ASP A 354 34.21 24.30 0.10
C ASP A 354 32.78 24.25 -0.44
N HIS A 355 31.77 24.47 0.42
CA HIS A 355 30.38 24.54 0.01
C HIS A 355 29.56 25.46 0.89
N THR A 356 28.51 26.02 0.33
CA THR A 356 27.50 26.82 1.04
C THR A 356 26.12 26.34 0.63
N ILE A 357 25.24 26.14 1.61
CA ILE A 357 23.82 25.86 1.38
C ILE A 357 23.04 27.10 1.80
N ALA A 358 22.18 27.59 0.92
CA ALA A 358 21.40 28.80 1.15
C ALA A 358 20.03 28.74 0.49
N GLU A 359 19.07 29.42 1.09
CA GLU A 359 17.83 29.81 0.42
C GLU A 359 18.14 30.90 -0.59
N THR A 360 17.68 30.72 -1.81
CA THR A 360 18.04 31.59 -2.93
C THR A 360 16.82 32.01 -3.74
N VAL A 361 16.96 33.10 -4.49
CA VAL A 361 16.11 33.42 -5.62
C VAL A 361 16.93 33.30 -6.89
N ILE A 362 16.41 32.55 -7.85
CA ILE A 362 17.09 32.22 -9.09
C ILE A 362 16.23 32.59 -10.30
N LYS A 363 16.87 32.64 -11.47
CA LYS A 363 16.21 32.79 -12.76
C LYS A 363 16.97 31.99 -13.79
N VAL A 364 16.38 30.87 -14.22
CA VAL A 364 16.99 29.98 -15.21
C VAL A 364 17.03 30.68 -16.57
N ASP A 365 18.20 30.71 -17.24
CA ASP A 365 18.36 31.33 -18.55
C ASP A 365 17.78 30.46 -19.64
N ARG A 366 18.00 29.15 -19.57
CA ARG A 366 17.62 28.24 -20.64
C ARG A 366 17.27 26.85 -20.10
N ARG A 367 16.15 26.36 -20.60
CA ARG A 367 15.84 24.93 -20.52
C ARG A 367 16.63 24.18 -21.59
N MET A 368 17.43 23.22 -21.17
CA MET A 368 18.09 22.24 -22.03
C MET A 368 17.35 20.92 -22.01
N SER A 369 17.53 20.09 -23.04
CA SER A 369 17.11 18.69 -23.01
C SER A 369 18.33 17.77 -23.04
N TYR A 370 18.15 16.52 -22.61
CA TYR A 370 19.21 15.51 -22.72
C TYR A 370 19.71 15.37 -24.15
N THR A 371 18.81 15.39 -25.13
CA THR A 371 19.17 15.35 -26.57
C THR A 371 20.03 16.54 -26.93
N LEU A 372 19.67 17.75 -26.50
CA LEU A 372 20.40 18.97 -26.83
C LEU A 372 21.76 19.01 -26.15
N SER A 373 21.88 18.54 -24.90
CA SER A 373 23.14 18.50 -24.17
C SER A 373 24.12 17.49 -24.78
N LEU A 374 23.63 16.33 -25.23
CA LEU A 374 24.45 15.31 -25.86
C LEU A 374 25.03 15.75 -27.23
N ILE A 375 24.33 16.60 -28.00
CA ILE A 375 24.83 17.14 -29.30
C ILE A 375 26.10 17.98 -29.10
N HIS A 376 26.27 18.60 -27.92
CA HIS A 376 27.44 19.44 -27.62
C HIS A 376 28.61 18.69 -27.00
N ILE A 377 28.47 17.43 -26.65
CA ILE A 377 29.56 16.57 -26.17
C ILE A 377 30.25 15.87 -27.33
#